data_6024470bd5950d60c8a6f6e66b5aa582
#
_entry.id   6024470bd5950d60c8a6f6e66b5aa582
#
_cell.length_a   1.000
_cell.length_b   1.000
_cell.length_c   1.000
_cell.angle_alpha   90.00
_cell.angle_beta   90.00
_cell.angle_gamma   90.00
#
_symmetry.space_group_name_H-M   'P 1'
#
loop_
_entity.id
_entity.type
_entity.pdbx_description
1 polymer ?
#
loop_
_entity_poly.entity_id
_entity_poly.type
_entity_poly.pdbx_seq_one_letter_code
_entity_poly.pdbx_strand_id
1 'polypeptide(L)'
;MDIGIAALSEVRRTGCSKIMAGGYTDYWSGRFDGYHAQGVAVAVSNKLTTMIIEVTPVNERIMRLRIRHFLGVISLVSVYALTEASDLTVKDAFYATLESVVDQCPRRDTLLVLGDFNAWTGTDRDGYETCWSPSVLEL
;
A
#
# COMPACT_ATOMS: atom_id res chain seq x y z
N MET A 1 16.36 -4.69 14.13
CA MET A 1 15.76 -3.70 13.22
C MET A 1 14.26 -3.69 13.48
N ASP A 2 13.74 -2.58 13.96
CA ASP A 2 12.30 -2.46 14.25
C ASP A 2 11.62 -1.83 13.05
N ILE A 3 10.87 -2.63 12.29
CA ILE A 3 10.03 -2.13 11.21
C ILE A 3 8.75 -1.57 11.83
N GLY A 4 8.48 -0.28 11.62
CA GLY A 4 7.27 0.36 12.14
C GLY A 4 6.03 0.10 11.32
N ILE A 5 6.18 0.13 9.98
CA ILE A 5 5.09 -0.07 9.01
C ILE A 5 5.62 -0.86 7.82
N ALA A 6 4.83 -1.81 7.34
CA ALA A 6 5.13 -2.57 6.13
C ALA A 6 3.90 -2.69 5.24
N ALA A 7 4.06 -2.44 3.95
CA ALA A 7 3.04 -2.73 2.94
C ALA A 7 3.21 -4.17 2.45
N LEU A 8 2.11 -4.90 2.38
CA LEU A 8 2.07 -6.31 1.99
C LEU A 8 1.14 -6.48 0.79
N SER A 9 1.55 -7.31 -0.16
CA SER A 9 0.75 -7.72 -1.30
C SER A 9 0.48 -9.22 -1.27
N GLU A 10 -0.49 -9.67 -2.05
CA GLU A 10 -0.91 -11.08 -2.12
C GLU A 10 -1.28 -11.70 -0.77
N VAL A 11 -1.90 -10.94 0.11
CA VAL A 11 -2.26 -11.45 1.45
C VAL A 11 -3.36 -12.49 1.43
N ARG A 12 -4.07 -12.64 0.30
CA ARG A 12 -5.08 -13.68 0.03
C ARG A 12 -6.17 -13.78 1.09
N ARG A 13 -6.56 -12.66 1.67
CA ARG A 13 -7.67 -12.53 2.60
C ARG A 13 -8.87 -11.92 1.91
N THR A 14 -10.06 -12.36 2.28
CA THR A 14 -11.32 -11.81 1.77
C THR A 14 -11.81 -10.65 2.63
N GLY A 15 -12.58 -9.75 2.02
CA GLY A 15 -13.13 -8.60 2.71
C GLY A 15 -12.08 -7.63 3.23
N CYS A 16 -12.45 -6.85 4.22
CA CYS A 16 -11.54 -5.94 4.90
C CYS A 16 -11.69 -6.08 6.41
N SER A 17 -10.60 -6.11 7.13
CA SER A 17 -10.58 -6.16 8.59
C SER A 17 -9.16 -5.94 9.12
N LYS A 18 -8.94 -6.24 10.39
CA LYS A 18 -7.63 -6.19 11.03
C LYS A 18 -7.42 -7.39 11.93
N ILE A 19 -6.17 -7.76 12.14
CA ILE A 19 -5.75 -8.80 13.09
C ILE A 19 -4.49 -8.39 13.81
N MET A 20 -4.41 -8.68 15.10
CA MET A 20 -3.21 -8.46 15.90
C MET A 20 -2.44 -9.77 16.02
N ALA A 21 -1.17 -9.76 15.63
CA ALA A 21 -0.27 -10.89 15.75
C ALA A 21 1.19 -10.43 15.81
N GLY A 22 1.99 -11.05 16.67
CA GLY A 22 3.44 -10.85 16.69
C GLY A 22 3.91 -9.42 16.96
N GLY A 23 3.16 -8.63 17.71
CA GLY A 23 3.51 -7.24 18.01
C GLY A 23 3.12 -6.24 16.91
N TYR A 24 2.36 -6.69 15.90
CA TYR A 24 1.83 -5.89 14.81
C TYR A 24 0.31 -6.01 14.72
N THR A 25 -0.31 -5.00 14.12
CA THR A 25 -1.70 -5.06 13.66
C THR A 25 -1.69 -4.99 12.14
N ASP A 26 -2.22 -6.01 11.50
CA ASP A 26 -2.36 -6.08 10.05
C ASP A 26 -3.76 -5.60 9.68
N TYR A 27 -3.82 -4.54 8.88
CA TYR A 27 -5.05 -4.06 8.24
C TYR A 27 -5.04 -4.53 6.79
N TRP A 28 -6.12 -5.18 6.33
CA TRP A 28 -6.16 -5.67 4.95
C TRP A 28 -7.39 -5.24 4.20
N SER A 29 -7.24 -5.21 2.88
CA SER A 29 -8.31 -5.04 1.89
C SER A 29 -8.17 -6.14 0.84
N GLY A 30 -9.16 -7.01 0.76
CA GLY A 30 -9.20 -8.14 -0.15
C GLY A 30 -10.45 -8.14 -1.00
N ARG A 31 -10.66 -9.23 -1.73
CA ARG A 31 -11.83 -9.41 -2.59
C ARG A 31 -13.09 -9.61 -1.75
N PHE A 32 -14.21 -9.05 -2.23
CA PHE A 32 -15.51 -9.18 -1.58
C PHE A 32 -16.38 -10.31 -2.16
N ASP A 33 -15.88 -11.01 -3.18
CA ASP A 33 -16.57 -12.13 -3.82
C ASP A 33 -16.27 -13.51 -3.20
N GLY A 34 -15.53 -13.54 -2.10
CA GLY A 34 -15.19 -14.75 -1.36
C GLY A 34 -13.96 -15.51 -1.86
N TYR A 35 -13.30 -15.05 -2.94
CA TYR A 35 -12.08 -15.67 -3.43
C TYR A 35 -10.87 -15.24 -2.61
N HIS A 36 -10.07 -16.21 -2.17
CA HIS A 36 -8.81 -16.00 -1.45
C HIS A 36 -7.65 -15.78 -2.42
N ALA A 37 -7.74 -14.71 -3.20
CA ALA A 37 -6.72 -14.31 -4.15
C ALA A 37 -6.44 -12.82 -4.04
N GLN A 38 -5.22 -12.40 -4.42
CA GLN A 38 -4.82 -11.00 -4.34
C GLN A 38 -4.90 -10.45 -2.89
N GLY A 39 -5.19 -9.19 -2.74
CA GLY A 39 -5.29 -8.52 -1.44
C GLY A 39 -4.03 -7.77 -1.05
N VAL A 40 -4.25 -6.60 -0.46
CA VAL A 40 -3.22 -5.74 0.11
C VAL A 40 -3.41 -5.62 1.60
N ALA A 41 -2.31 -5.42 2.31
CA ALA A 41 -2.37 -5.12 3.73
C ALA A 41 -1.30 -4.11 4.13
N VAL A 42 -1.51 -3.48 5.27
CA VAL A 42 -0.51 -2.68 5.95
C VAL A 42 -0.34 -3.23 7.36
N ALA A 43 0.85 -3.71 7.65
CA ALA A 43 1.23 -4.12 8.99
C ALA A 43 1.78 -2.91 9.75
N VAL A 44 1.21 -2.61 10.90
CA VAL A 44 1.61 -1.48 11.74
C VAL A 44 2.05 -2.00 13.10
N SER A 45 3.25 -1.61 13.53
CA SER A 45 3.73 -1.93 14.87
C SER A 45 2.72 -1.47 15.93
N ASN A 46 2.47 -2.29 16.94
CA ASN A 46 1.53 -1.95 18.02
C ASN A 46 1.89 -0.66 18.75
N LYS A 47 3.16 -0.25 18.73
CA LYS A 47 3.61 1.05 19.24
C LYS A 47 3.05 2.23 18.46
N LEU A 48 2.68 2.05 17.20
CA LEU A 48 2.21 3.09 16.29
C LEU A 48 0.69 3.06 16.06
N THR A 49 -0.01 2.05 16.53
CA THR A 49 -1.46 1.90 16.29
C THR A 49 -2.29 3.05 16.85
N THR A 50 -1.85 3.65 17.95
CA THR A 50 -2.51 4.84 18.54
C THR A 50 -2.36 6.10 17.69
N MET A 51 -1.43 6.11 16.75
CA MET A 51 -1.18 7.22 15.82
C MET A 51 -2.02 7.12 14.55
N ILE A 52 -2.70 5.99 14.31
CA ILE A 52 -3.56 5.80 13.15
C ILE A 52 -4.80 6.67 13.28
N ILE A 53 -5.06 7.50 12.27
CA ILE A 53 -6.22 8.39 12.19
C ILE A 53 -7.37 7.72 11.43
N GLU A 54 -7.03 7.05 10.32
CA GLU A 54 -8.00 6.53 9.37
C GLU A 54 -7.43 5.34 8.63
N VAL A 55 -8.26 4.33 8.39
CA VAL A 55 -7.97 3.18 7.52
C VAL A 55 -9.08 3.09 6.49
N THR A 56 -8.73 3.20 5.21
CA THR A 56 -9.69 3.17 4.10
C THR A 56 -9.33 2.03 3.14
N PRO A 57 -10.03 0.89 3.23
CA PRO A 57 -9.93 -0.14 2.20
C PRO A 57 -10.61 0.36 0.93
N VAL A 58 -9.98 0.18 -0.22
CA VAL A 58 -10.54 0.58 -1.53
C VAL A 58 -10.95 -0.66 -2.32
N ASN A 59 -10.03 -1.55 -2.57
CA ASN A 59 -10.26 -2.84 -3.21
C ASN A 59 -9.11 -3.82 -2.89
N GLU A 60 -9.06 -4.96 -3.55
CA GLU A 60 -8.03 -5.98 -3.35
C GLU A 60 -6.61 -5.56 -3.77
N ARG A 61 -6.47 -4.38 -4.37
CA ARG A 61 -5.20 -3.88 -4.89
C ARG A 61 -4.76 -2.56 -4.30
N ILE A 62 -5.66 -1.86 -3.63
CA ILE A 62 -5.39 -0.51 -3.09
C ILE A 62 -6.04 -0.37 -1.73
N MET A 63 -5.29 0.13 -0.77
CA MET A 63 -5.83 0.63 0.50
C MET A 63 -5.07 1.88 0.95
N ARG A 64 -5.72 2.71 1.73
CA ARG A 64 -5.15 3.93 2.28
C ARG A 64 -5.17 3.89 3.80
N LEU A 65 -4.09 4.38 4.39
CA LEU A 65 -3.95 4.58 5.83
C LEU A 65 -3.48 6.01 6.07
N ARG A 66 -4.07 6.69 7.07
CA ARG A 66 -3.54 7.96 7.54
C ARG A 66 -2.99 7.78 8.95
N ILE A 67 -1.78 8.24 9.17
CA ILE A 67 -1.09 8.09 10.43
C ILE A 67 -0.48 9.44 10.86
N ARG A 68 -0.62 9.76 12.14
CA ARG A 68 -0.01 10.94 12.72
C ARG A 68 1.46 10.69 13.03
N HIS A 69 2.28 11.65 12.68
CA HIS A 69 3.70 11.68 12.99
C HIS A 69 4.05 13.02 13.65
N PHE A 70 5.19 13.13 14.32
CA PHE A 70 5.57 14.39 14.98
C PHE A 70 5.75 15.57 14.01
N LEU A 71 6.01 15.30 12.73
CA LEU A 71 6.09 16.31 11.66
C LEU A 71 4.77 16.58 10.94
N GLY A 72 3.68 15.93 11.34
CA GLY A 72 2.37 16.08 10.70
C GLY A 72 1.68 14.76 10.45
N VAL A 73 0.90 14.69 9.37
CA VAL A 73 0.15 13.49 8.98
C VAL A 73 0.73 12.90 7.71
N ILE A 74 0.84 11.58 7.68
CA ILE A 74 1.24 10.81 6.50
C ILE A 74 0.00 10.12 5.94
N SER A 75 -0.29 10.33 4.67
CA SER A 75 -1.20 9.50 3.89
C SER A 75 -0.39 8.40 3.21
N LEU A 76 -0.58 7.17 3.62
CA LEU A 76 0.09 6.00 3.08
C LEU A 76 -0.90 5.23 2.20
N VAL A 77 -0.55 5.02 0.93
CA VAL A 77 -1.33 4.23 -0.03
C VAL A 77 -0.56 2.95 -0.32
N SER A 78 -1.15 1.81 0.06
CA SER A 78 -0.60 0.49 -0.24
C SER A 78 -1.18 -0.01 -1.55
N VAL A 79 -0.30 -0.47 -2.45
CA VAL A 79 -0.63 -0.80 -3.84
C VAL A 79 -0.11 -2.18 -4.20
N TYR A 80 -0.95 -2.94 -4.90
CA TYR A 80 -0.57 -4.16 -5.59
C TYR A 80 -0.99 -4.03 -7.06
N ALA A 81 -0.07 -3.58 -7.90
CA ALA A 81 -0.34 -3.31 -9.30
C ALA A 81 -0.54 -4.59 -10.11
N LEU A 82 -1.13 -4.42 -11.28
CA LEU A 82 -1.33 -5.48 -12.26
C LEU A 82 0.00 -5.85 -12.92
N THR A 83 0.10 -7.11 -13.37
CA THR A 83 1.26 -7.59 -14.13
C THR A 83 1.21 -7.08 -15.58
N GLU A 84 2.35 -7.17 -16.29
CA GLU A 84 2.44 -6.84 -17.71
C GLU A 84 1.44 -7.62 -18.58
N ALA A 85 1.14 -8.86 -18.21
CA ALA A 85 0.20 -9.72 -18.93
C ALA A 85 -1.27 -9.32 -18.77
N SER A 86 -1.59 -8.37 -17.89
CA SER A 86 -2.97 -7.94 -17.68
C SER A 86 -3.49 -7.10 -18.84
N ASP A 87 -4.80 -7.21 -19.10
CA ASP A 87 -5.48 -6.42 -20.13
C ASP A 87 -5.30 -4.91 -19.87
N LEU A 88 -5.10 -4.15 -20.94
CA LEU A 88 -4.92 -2.71 -20.91
C LEU A 88 -6.11 -2.00 -20.26
N THR A 89 -7.34 -2.45 -20.55
CA THR A 89 -8.57 -1.88 -19.95
C THR A 89 -8.56 -2.01 -18.42
N VAL A 90 -8.10 -3.16 -17.92
CA VAL A 90 -8.01 -3.41 -16.47
C VAL A 90 -6.88 -2.57 -15.85
N LYS A 91 -5.76 -2.40 -16.55
CA LYS A 91 -4.66 -1.52 -16.13
C LYS A 91 -5.13 -0.08 -16.04
N ASP A 92 -5.83 0.42 -17.05
CA ASP A 92 -6.35 1.79 -17.08
C ASP A 92 -7.32 2.04 -15.93
N ALA A 93 -8.21 1.09 -15.65
CA ALA A 93 -9.13 1.17 -14.52
C ALA A 93 -8.39 1.19 -13.16
N PHE A 94 -7.34 0.40 -13.01
CA PHE A 94 -6.51 0.39 -11.81
C PHE A 94 -5.83 1.74 -11.58
N TYR A 95 -5.17 2.28 -12.60
CA TYR A 95 -4.48 3.57 -12.48
C TYR A 95 -5.45 4.73 -12.27
N ALA A 96 -6.63 4.70 -12.88
CA ALA A 96 -7.67 5.69 -12.63
C ALA A 96 -8.15 5.66 -11.18
N THR A 97 -8.32 4.48 -10.61
CA THR A 97 -8.67 4.31 -9.20
C THR A 97 -7.55 4.80 -8.28
N LEU A 98 -6.30 4.47 -8.58
CA LEU A 98 -5.15 4.93 -7.81
C LEU A 98 -5.03 6.46 -7.83
N GLU A 99 -5.19 7.08 -8.99
CA GLU A 99 -5.21 8.54 -9.14
C GLU A 99 -6.30 9.17 -8.28
N SER A 100 -7.51 8.62 -8.31
CA SER A 100 -8.61 9.09 -7.47
C SER A 100 -8.31 8.99 -5.97
N VAL A 101 -7.68 7.89 -5.53
CA VAL A 101 -7.29 7.71 -4.13
C VAL A 101 -6.23 8.72 -3.72
N VAL A 102 -5.24 8.96 -4.56
CA VAL A 102 -4.18 9.96 -4.33
C VAL A 102 -4.79 11.38 -4.25
N ASP A 103 -5.71 11.71 -5.14
CA ASP A 103 -6.38 13.02 -5.17
C ASP A 103 -7.24 13.26 -3.92
N GLN A 104 -7.75 12.22 -3.30
CA GLN A 104 -8.51 12.29 -2.05
C GLN A 104 -7.63 12.49 -0.82
N CYS A 105 -6.31 12.26 -0.91
CA CYS A 105 -5.40 12.52 0.19
C CYS A 105 -5.30 14.03 0.46
N PRO A 106 -5.41 14.46 1.73
CA PRO A 106 -5.25 15.87 2.06
C PRO A 106 -3.90 16.40 1.58
N ARG A 107 -3.89 17.58 0.93
CA ARG A 107 -2.66 18.16 0.36
C ARG A 107 -1.60 18.49 1.41
N ARG A 108 -2.03 18.72 2.64
CA ARG A 108 -1.12 18.96 3.77
C ARG A 108 -0.44 17.72 4.30
N ASP A 109 -0.96 16.52 3.96
CA ASP A 109 -0.36 15.26 4.35
C ASP A 109 0.87 14.97 3.51
N THR A 110 1.87 14.34 4.10
CA THR A 110 2.95 13.71 3.34
C THR A 110 2.40 12.46 2.67
N LEU A 111 2.49 12.38 1.34
CA LEU A 111 2.02 11.22 0.58
C LEU A 111 3.14 10.19 0.43
N LEU A 112 2.86 8.96 0.85
CA LEU A 112 3.69 7.78 0.58
C LEU A 112 2.87 6.76 -0.18
N VAL A 113 3.38 6.31 -1.32
CA VAL A 113 2.81 5.20 -2.08
C VAL A 113 3.78 4.03 -2.03
N LEU A 114 3.36 2.94 -1.40
CA LEU A 114 4.19 1.77 -1.15
C LEU A 114 3.53 0.53 -1.75
N GLY A 115 4.32 -0.42 -2.20
CA GLY A 115 3.80 -1.72 -2.62
C GLY A 115 4.54 -2.34 -3.79
N ASP A 116 3.90 -3.34 -4.38
CA ASP A 116 4.40 -4.02 -5.56
C ASP A 116 3.78 -3.40 -6.82
N PHE A 117 4.60 -2.69 -7.57
CA PHE A 117 4.16 -2.03 -8.81
C PHE A 117 4.23 -2.94 -10.03
N ASN A 118 4.78 -4.16 -9.91
CA ASN A 118 4.94 -5.11 -11.02
C ASN A 118 5.54 -4.45 -12.27
N ALA A 119 6.32 -3.40 -12.11
CA ALA A 119 6.93 -2.66 -13.20
C ALA A 119 8.25 -3.32 -13.61
N TRP A 120 8.37 -3.64 -14.89
CA TRP A 120 9.65 -3.94 -15.49
C TRP A 120 10.41 -2.63 -15.70
N THR A 121 11.45 -2.42 -14.92
CA THR A 121 12.44 -1.41 -15.28
C THR A 121 13.24 -2.00 -16.44
N GLY A 122 13.15 -1.38 -17.61
CA GLY A 122 13.91 -1.81 -18.78
C GLY A 122 15.41 -1.96 -18.47
N THR A 123 16.10 -2.74 -19.29
CA THR A 123 17.53 -3.03 -19.14
C THR A 123 18.46 -1.82 -19.32
N ASP A 124 17.93 -0.68 -19.75
CA ASP A 124 18.67 0.58 -19.86
C ASP A 124 18.82 1.22 -18.47
N ARG A 125 19.92 0.87 -17.82
CA ARG A 125 20.29 1.41 -16.50
C ARG A 125 21.08 2.72 -16.57
N ASP A 126 21.35 3.23 -17.73
CA ASP A 126 22.14 4.44 -17.91
C ASP A 126 21.43 5.66 -17.30
N GLY A 127 21.87 6.08 -16.12
CA GLY A 127 21.40 7.27 -15.42
C GLY A 127 20.45 7.07 -14.27
N TYR A 128 20.01 5.84 -13.96
CA TYR A 128 19.05 5.55 -12.87
C TYR A 128 19.63 4.76 -11.69
N GLU A 129 20.91 4.52 -11.66
CA GLU A 129 21.57 3.65 -10.66
C GLU A 129 21.44 4.17 -9.22
N THR A 130 21.06 5.43 -9.04
CA THR A 130 20.94 6.05 -7.71
C THR A 130 19.50 6.15 -7.18
N CYS A 131 18.49 5.79 -7.97
CA CYS A 131 17.10 6.04 -7.61
C CYS A 131 16.33 4.82 -7.07
N TRP A 132 16.88 3.61 -7.19
CA TRP A 132 16.15 2.39 -6.86
C TRP A 132 16.95 1.50 -5.91
N SER A 133 16.90 1.83 -4.67
CA SER A 133 17.04 0.84 -3.60
C SER A 133 15.63 0.36 -3.27
N PRO A 134 15.39 -0.95 -3.05
CA PRO A 134 14.13 -1.37 -2.46
C PRO A 134 14.05 -0.73 -1.07
N SER A 135 13.34 0.38 -1.01
CA SER A 135 13.20 1.15 0.21
C SER A 135 12.20 0.45 1.11
N VAL A 136 12.69 -0.36 2.00
CA VAL A 136 12.03 -0.51 3.29
C VAL A 136 12.22 0.83 3.98
N LEU A 137 11.16 1.64 4.02
CA LEU A 137 11.17 2.86 4.81
C LEU A 137 11.11 2.47 6.28
N GLU A 138 12.25 2.60 6.94
CA GLU A 138 12.31 2.62 8.40
C GLU A 138 11.80 3.99 8.87
N LEU A 139 10.68 3.95 9.53
CA LEU A 139 10.19 5.09 10.32
C LEU A 139 10.50 4.85 11.79
#